data_fa0075ffa4a44216c409555b7651657d
#
_entry.id   fa0075ffa4a44216c409555b7651657d
#
_cell.length_a   1.000
_cell.length_b   1.000
_cell.length_c   1.000
_cell.angle_alpha   90.00
_cell.angle_beta   90.00
_cell.angle_gamma   90.00
#
_symmetry.space_group_name_H-M   'P 1'
#
loop_
_entity.id
_entity.type
_entity.pdbx_description
1 polymer ?
#
loop_
_entity_poly.entity_id
_entity_poly.type
_entity_poly.pdbx_seq_one_letter_code
_entity_poly.pdbx_strand_id
1 'polypeptide(L)'
;MSVAVTHEGLLGSYLKDRRAKLDPAAFGLSAARRRTPGLRREEVAQRANISTTWYTWLEQGRGGAPSADVLDRISRALMLTDLEREHLYLLGLGRQPEVRYQAPDGITPRLQRVLDALEFSPAVVRTATWDVVAWNRAATVVLKDYAAIPRDQRNILRMIFGDPRVRVAQYDWESMARYVVGAFRADAARAGATSQVGDLVDELCRVSPEFEALWRDHDLSSHGEHVKIGRAHV
;
A
#
# COMPACT_ATOMS: atom_id res chain seq x y z
N MET A 1 10.76 -31.01 -28.17
CA MET A 1 9.73 -31.27 -27.12
C MET A 1 9.75 -30.10 -26.13
N SER A 2 8.79 -29.18 -26.24
CA SER A 2 8.67 -28.05 -25.31
C SER A 2 8.07 -28.59 -24.01
N VAL A 3 8.86 -28.57 -22.93
CA VAL A 3 8.35 -28.90 -21.58
C VAL A 3 7.47 -27.73 -21.17
N ALA A 4 6.16 -27.95 -21.11
CA ALA A 4 5.23 -26.98 -20.53
C ALA A 4 5.67 -26.73 -19.08
N VAL A 5 6.22 -25.56 -18.80
CA VAL A 5 6.61 -25.16 -17.46
C VAL A 5 5.32 -24.84 -16.71
N THR A 6 4.92 -25.74 -15.82
CA THR A 6 3.74 -25.52 -14.98
C THR A 6 4.00 -24.42 -13.94
N HIS A 7 2.97 -23.69 -13.51
CA HIS A 7 3.08 -22.68 -12.45
C HIS A 7 3.79 -23.23 -11.19
N GLU A 8 3.48 -24.46 -10.80
CA GLU A 8 4.11 -25.12 -9.65
C GLU A 8 5.63 -25.34 -9.85
N GLY A 9 6.09 -25.62 -11.07
CA GLY A 9 7.51 -25.74 -11.40
C GLY A 9 8.24 -24.40 -11.33
N LEU A 10 7.57 -23.30 -11.70
CA LEU A 10 8.14 -21.95 -11.60
C LEU A 10 8.29 -21.51 -10.14
N LEU A 11 7.27 -21.76 -9.30
CA LEU A 11 7.35 -21.49 -7.85
C LEU A 11 8.53 -22.23 -7.21
N GLY A 12 8.64 -23.53 -7.49
CA GLY A 12 9.71 -24.38 -6.93
C GLY A 12 11.11 -23.91 -7.33
N SER A 13 11.32 -23.56 -8.60
CA SER A 13 12.57 -22.99 -9.10
C SER A 13 12.92 -21.67 -8.43
N TYR A 14 11.93 -20.80 -8.25
CA TYR A 14 12.09 -19.50 -7.59
C TYR A 14 12.51 -19.66 -6.12
N LEU A 15 11.81 -20.50 -5.36
CA LEU A 15 12.14 -20.78 -3.97
C LEU A 15 13.57 -21.31 -3.82
N LYS A 16 13.97 -22.23 -4.68
CA LYS A 16 15.32 -22.80 -4.69
C LYS A 16 16.38 -21.75 -4.98
N ASP A 17 16.14 -20.86 -5.97
CA ASP A 17 17.06 -19.77 -6.32
C ASP A 17 17.22 -18.78 -5.16
N ARG A 18 16.11 -18.33 -4.56
CA ARG A 18 16.15 -17.40 -3.42
C ARG A 18 16.89 -17.98 -2.22
N ARG A 19 16.60 -19.22 -1.87
CA ARG A 19 17.28 -19.92 -0.78
C ARG A 19 18.79 -20.05 -1.02
N ALA A 20 19.19 -20.33 -2.25
CA ALA A 20 20.59 -20.51 -2.61
C ALA A 20 21.41 -19.20 -2.55
N LYS A 21 20.76 -18.05 -2.69
CA LYS A 21 21.41 -16.72 -2.68
C LYS A 21 21.60 -16.14 -1.27
N LEU A 22 20.98 -16.71 -0.25
CA LEU A 22 21.08 -16.21 1.11
C LEU A 22 22.40 -16.64 1.76
N ASP A 23 23.09 -15.70 2.40
CA ASP A 23 24.26 -16.01 3.20
C ASP A 23 23.86 -16.60 4.55
N PRO A 24 24.23 -17.84 4.88
CA PRO A 24 23.94 -18.45 6.17
C PRO A 24 24.48 -17.66 7.37
N ALA A 25 25.61 -16.97 7.20
CA ALA A 25 26.19 -16.17 8.27
C ALA A 25 25.28 -15.01 8.71
N ALA A 26 24.51 -14.42 7.79
CA ALA A 26 23.51 -13.39 8.11
C ALA A 26 22.40 -13.88 9.06
N PHE A 27 22.26 -15.21 9.21
CA PHE A 27 21.27 -15.84 10.07
C PHE A 27 21.91 -16.52 11.33
N GLY A 28 23.18 -16.25 11.58
CA GLY A 28 23.91 -16.88 12.68
C GLY A 28 24.18 -18.39 12.46
N LEU A 29 24.08 -18.88 11.21
CA LEU A 29 24.27 -20.27 10.86
C LEU A 29 25.68 -20.51 10.35
N SER A 30 26.27 -21.66 10.74
CA SER A 30 27.62 -22.02 10.29
C SER A 30 27.68 -22.20 8.77
N ALA A 31 28.65 -21.53 8.13
CA ALA A 31 28.96 -21.72 6.72
C ALA A 31 29.83 -22.96 6.48
N ALA A 32 30.40 -23.57 7.52
CA ALA A 32 31.33 -24.70 7.40
C ALA A 32 30.62 -25.99 6.93
N ARG A 33 31.33 -26.74 6.06
CA ARG A 33 30.90 -28.05 5.52
C ARG A 33 29.53 -28.07 4.82
N ARG A 34 29.16 -26.97 4.11
CA ARG A 34 27.95 -26.96 3.30
C ARG A 34 28.19 -27.57 1.93
N ARG A 35 27.36 -28.55 1.53
CA ARG A 35 27.40 -29.17 0.18
C ARG A 35 26.70 -28.34 -0.88
N THR A 36 25.82 -27.39 -0.47
CA THR A 36 25.06 -26.52 -1.37
C THR A 36 25.16 -25.06 -0.91
N PRO A 37 25.18 -24.09 -1.82
CA PRO A 37 25.19 -22.68 -1.46
C PRO A 37 23.89 -22.29 -0.75
N GLY A 38 23.97 -21.25 0.07
CA GLY A 38 22.82 -20.67 0.74
C GLY A 38 22.31 -21.48 1.94
N LEU A 39 21.04 -21.23 2.29
CA LEU A 39 20.36 -21.93 3.37
C LEU A 39 20.00 -23.36 2.96
N ARG A 40 19.96 -24.27 3.95
CA ARG A 40 19.39 -25.60 3.77
C ARG A 40 17.87 -25.57 3.79
N ARG A 41 17.20 -26.55 3.22
CA ARG A 41 15.73 -26.66 3.22
C ARG A 41 15.14 -26.70 4.62
N GLU A 42 15.80 -27.46 5.52
CA GLU A 42 15.41 -27.54 6.93
C GLU A 42 15.49 -26.16 7.64
N GLU A 43 16.51 -25.36 7.32
CA GLU A 43 16.71 -24.03 7.90
C GLU A 43 15.60 -23.06 7.46
N VAL A 44 15.21 -23.09 6.19
CA VAL A 44 14.08 -22.27 5.69
C VAL A 44 12.75 -22.77 6.25
N ALA A 45 12.52 -24.07 6.26
CA ALA A 45 11.29 -24.66 6.78
C ALA A 45 11.08 -24.32 8.26
N GLN A 46 12.12 -24.43 9.09
CA GLN A 46 12.11 -24.04 10.49
C GLN A 46 11.77 -22.56 10.67
N ARG A 47 12.41 -21.67 9.89
CA ARG A 47 12.17 -20.23 9.96
C ARG A 47 10.76 -19.85 9.49
N ALA A 48 10.23 -20.56 8.49
CA ALA A 48 8.87 -20.37 8.00
C ALA A 48 7.81 -21.05 8.87
N ASN A 49 8.20 -21.82 9.88
CA ASN A 49 7.34 -22.64 10.72
C ASN A 49 6.44 -23.58 9.88
N ILE A 50 7.08 -24.34 8.99
CA ILE A 50 6.45 -25.37 8.14
C ILE A 50 7.29 -26.65 8.17
N SER A 51 6.72 -27.78 7.72
CA SER A 51 7.49 -29.03 7.69
C SER A 51 8.54 -28.99 6.57
N THR A 52 9.72 -29.54 6.84
CA THR A 52 10.82 -29.68 5.86
C THR A 52 10.39 -30.50 4.66
N THR A 53 9.59 -31.54 4.87
CA THR A 53 9.05 -32.38 3.80
C THR A 53 8.19 -31.58 2.86
N TRP A 54 7.28 -30.75 3.40
CA TRP A 54 6.40 -29.96 2.57
C TRP A 54 7.14 -28.83 1.83
N TYR A 55 8.10 -28.15 2.48
CA TYR A 55 8.95 -27.17 1.80
C TYR A 55 9.74 -27.81 0.65
N THR A 56 10.22 -29.06 0.86
CA THR A 56 10.90 -29.83 -0.19
C THR A 56 9.98 -30.11 -1.37
N TRP A 57 8.71 -30.46 -1.11
CA TRP A 57 7.72 -30.68 -2.15
C TRP A 57 7.39 -29.40 -2.91
N LEU A 58 7.31 -28.25 -2.24
CA LEU A 58 7.12 -26.95 -2.91
C LEU A 58 8.29 -26.66 -3.87
N GLU A 59 9.55 -26.86 -3.45
CA GLU A 59 10.71 -26.70 -4.35
C GLU A 59 10.72 -27.70 -5.52
N GLN A 60 10.05 -28.83 -5.38
CA GLN A 60 9.93 -29.85 -6.44
C GLN A 60 8.68 -29.68 -7.32
N GLY A 61 7.84 -28.67 -7.05
CA GLY A 61 6.58 -28.49 -7.77
C GLY A 61 5.54 -29.57 -7.45
N ARG A 62 5.52 -30.12 -6.24
CA ARG A 62 4.63 -31.21 -5.83
C ARG A 62 3.76 -30.87 -4.60
N GLY A 63 3.97 -29.70 -4.02
CA GLY A 63 3.35 -29.35 -2.73
C GLY A 63 1.92 -28.85 -2.81
N GLY A 64 1.33 -28.76 -4.01
CA GLY A 64 0.07 -28.07 -4.24
C GLY A 64 0.18 -26.57 -4.03
N ALA A 65 -0.93 -25.84 -4.16
CA ALA A 65 -0.96 -24.39 -3.97
C ALA A 65 -0.81 -24.05 -2.46
N PRO A 66 0.23 -23.29 -2.06
CA PRO A 66 0.38 -22.84 -0.68
C PRO A 66 -0.67 -21.79 -0.32
N SER A 67 -1.06 -21.71 0.96
CA SER A 67 -1.92 -20.60 1.41
C SER A 67 -1.16 -19.28 1.47
N ALA A 68 -1.89 -18.15 1.46
CA ALA A 68 -1.32 -16.82 1.59
C ALA A 68 -0.46 -16.67 2.87
N ASP A 69 -0.92 -17.20 4.00
CA ASP A 69 -0.18 -17.20 5.27
C ASP A 69 1.16 -17.96 5.16
N VAL A 70 1.18 -19.06 4.45
CA VAL A 70 2.40 -19.82 4.22
C VAL A 70 3.38 -19.03 3.33
N LEU A 71 2.90 -18.41 2.26
CA LEU A 71 3.73 -17.57 1.40
C LEU A 71 4.31 -16.39 2.18
N ASP A 72 3.54 -15.78 3.08
CA ASP A 72 4.03 -14.71 3.98
C ASP A 72 5.12 -15.20 4.93
N ARG A 73 4.99 -16.39 5.49
CA ARG A 73 6.02 -16.97 6.35
C ARG A 73 7.28 -17.33 5.57
N ILE A 74 7.14 -17.88 4.36
CA ILE A 74 8.26 -18.18 3.47
C ILE A 74 8.96 -16.88 3.03
N SER A 75 8.21 -15.83 2.66
CA SER A 75 8.80 -14.55 2.23
C SER A 75 9.65 -13.92 3.34
N ARG A 76 9.18 -13.97 4.59
CA ARG A 76 9.95 -13.51 5.75
C ARG A 76 11.17 -14.39 6.02
N ALA A 77 11.02 -15.71 5.92
CA ALA A 77 12.11 -16.65 6.12
C ALA A 77 13.24 -16.47 5.09
N LEU A 78 12.89 -16.13 3.86
CA LEU A 78 13.80 -15.87 2.75
C LEU A 78 14.20 -14.39 2.63
N MET A 79 13.76 -13.50 3.54
CA MET A 79 14.04 -12.05 3.53
C MET A 79 13.75 -11.41 2.17
N LEU A 80 12.63 -11.77 1.56
CA LEU A 80 12.22 -11.23 0.27
C LEU A 80 11.84 -9.74 0.40
N THR A 81 12.24 -8.95 -0.59
CA THR A 81 11.74 -7.60 -0.79
C THR A 81 10.25 -7.63 -1.16
N ASP A 82 9.57 -6.47 -1.10
CA ASP A 82 8.16 -6.39 -1.46
C ASP A 82 7.90 -6.86 -2.90
N LEU A 83 8.74 -6.47 -3.85
CA LEU A 83 8.64 -6.93 -5.25
C LEU A 83 8.85 -8.45 -5.39
N GLU A 84 9.78 -9.01 -4.64
CA GLU A 84 10.05 -10.45 -4.62
C GLU A 84 8.91 -11.22 -3.96
N ARG A 85 8.27 -10.64 -2.93
CA ARG A 85 7.07 -11.17 -2.30
C ARG A 85 5.87 -11.16 -3.26
N GLU A 86 5.67 -10.06 -3.99
CA GLU A 86 4.63 -10.01 -5.05
C GLU A 86 4.84 -11.11 -6.08
N HIS A 87 6.07 -11.28 -6.55
CA HIS A 87 6.39 -12.34 -7.52
C HIS A 87 6.14 -13.74 -6.95
N LEU A 88 6.50 -13.99 -5.68
CA LEU A 88 6.21 -15.25 -4.99
C LEU A 88 4.70 -15.55 -4.96
N TYR A 89 3.87 -14.53 -4.68
CA TYR A 89 2.41 -14.69 -4.65
C TYR A 89 1.82 -14.95 -6.04
N LEU A 90 2.31 -14.27 -7.07
CA LEU A 90 1.90 -14.53 -8.46
C LEU A 90 2.21 -15.97 -8.86
N LEU A 91 3.38 -16.48 -8.50
CA LEU A 91 3.78 -17.85 -8.78
C LEU A 91 2.98 -18.88 -7.97
N GLY A 92 2.66 -18.58 -6.70
CA GLY A 92 2.01 -19.53 -5.80
C GLY A 92 0.48 -19.53 -5.84
N LEU A 93 -0.13 -18.37 -6.10
CA LEU A 93 -1.59 -18.17 -6.01
C LEU A 93 -2.20 -17.53 -7.27
N GLY A 94 -1.38 -17.14 -8.25
CA GLY A 94 -1.86 -16.44 -9.45
C GLY A 94 -2.43 -15.03 -9.17
N ARG A 95 -2.20 -14.49 -7.97
CA ARG A 95 -2.67 -13.15 -7.56
C ARG A 95 -1.61 -12.44 -6.73
N GLN A 96 -1.71 -11.13 -6.65
CA GLN A 96 -0.84 -10.34 -5.77
C GLN A 96 -1.17 -10.59 -4.27
N PRO A 97 -0.20 -10.39 -3.36
CA PRO A 97 -0.47 -10.39 -1.93
C PRO A 97 -1.49 -9.31 -1.58
N GLU A 98 -2.23 -9.53 -0.52
CA GLU A 98 -3.02 -8.44 0.06
C GLU A 98 -2.07 -7.33 0.49
N VAL A 99 -2.32 -6.15 -0.03
CA VAL A 99 -1.53 -4.96 0.32
C VAL A 99 -1.83 -4.65 1.78
N ARG A 100 -0.83 -4.77 2.65
CA ARG A 100 -0.91 -4.22 4.00
C ARG A 100 -0.42 -2.78 3.93
N TYR A 101 -1.36 -1.85 3.98
CA TYR A 101 -1.03 -0.44 4.00
C TYR A 101 -0.11 -0.12 5.19
N GLN A 102 1.01 0.51 4.91
CA GLN A 102 1.89 1.13 5.89
C GLN A 102 1.97 2.61 5.55
N ALA A 103 1.52 3.45 6.49
CA ALA A 103 1.61 4.90 6.31
C ALA A 103 3.09 5.31 6.23
N PRO A 104 3.52 6.03 5.17
CA PRO A 104 4.89 6.52 5.10
C PRO A 104 5.11 7.61 6.17
N ASP A 105 6.27 7.60 6.82
CA ASP A 105 6.66 8.60 7.83
C ASP A 105 6.93 10.01 7.24
N GLY A 106 6.78 10.16 5.94
CA GLY A 106 7.03 11.39 5.20
C GLY A 106 7.40 11.11 3.76
N ILE A 107 8.10 12.06 3.13
CA ILE A 107 8.60 11.92 1.77
C ILE A 107 10.12 12.01 1.72
N THR A 108 10.69 11.50 0.63
CA THR A 108 12.15 11.61 0.41
C THR A 108 12.52 13.05 0.04
N PRO A 109 13.77 13.50 0.35
CA PRO A 109 14.24 14.80 -0.10
C PRO A 109 14.21 14.99 -1.63
N ARG A 110 14.32 13.88 -2.37
CA ARG A 110 14.20 13.89 -3.84
C ARG A 110 12.78 14.28 -4.28
N LEU A 111 11.77 13.71 -3.63
CA LEU A 111 10.36 14.02 -3.95
C LEU A 111 10.02 15.46 -3.54
N GLN A 112 10.55 15.96 -2.41
CA GLN A 112 10.37 17.36 -2.02
C GLN A 112 10.94 18.31 -3.08
N ARG A 113 12.13 18.03 -3.62
CA ARG A 113 12.69 18.86 -4.71
C ARG A 113 11.81 18.88 -5.97
N VAL A 114 11.12 17.76 -6.28
CA VAL A 114 10.16 17.73 -7.39
C VAL A 114 8.97 18.63 -7.11
N LEU A 115 8.44 18.61 -5.89
CA LEU A 115 7.36 19.51 -5.48
C LEU A 115 7.80 20.99 -5.57
N ASP A 116 8.98 21.29 -5.07
CA ASP A 116 9.50 22.65 -5.03
C ASP A 116 9.78 23.22 -6.43
N ALA A 117 10.07 22.37 -7.42
CA ALA A 117 10.22 22.74 -8.82
C ALA A 117 8.90 23.16 -9.49
N LEU A 118 7.75 22.86 -8.88
CA LEU A 118 6.43 23.29 -9.35
C LEU A 118 6.05 24.66 -8.76
N GLU A 119 6.79 25.70 -9.14
CA GLU A 119 6.69 27.02 -8.51
C GLU A 119 5.29 27.67 -8.60
N PHE A 120 4.60 27.49 -9.73
CA PHE A 120 3.29 28.09 -10.01
C PHE A 120 2.12 27.12 -9.94
N SER A 121 2.38 25.85 -9.71
CA SER A 121 1.35 24.82 -9.66
C SER A 121 1.22 24.29 -8.22
N PRO A 122 0.06 24.50 -7.54
CA PRO A 122 -0.17 23.93 -6.22
C PRO A 122 -0.06 22.40 -6.26
N ALA A 123 0.80 21.85 -5.45
CA ALA A 123 1.02 20.41 -5.38
C ALA A 123 1.13 19.93 -3.94
N VAL A 124 0.45 18.81 -3.66
CA VAL A 124 0.48 18.11 -2.37
C VAL A 124 0.74 16.63 -2.59
N VAL A 125 1.43 16.01 -1.64
CA VAL A 125 1.54 14.55 -1.54
C VAL A 125 0.67 14.10 -0.37
N ARG A 126 -0.20 13.17 -0.63
CA ARG A 126 -1.05 12.54 0.39
C ARG A 126 -0.84 11.04 0.45
N THR A 127 -1.14 10.47 1.58
CA THR A 127 -1.20 9.01 1.78
C THR A 127 -2.46 8.41 1.16
N ALA A 128 -2.56 7.08 1.16
CA ALA A 128 -3.81 6.41 0.78
C ALA A 128 -4.97 6.64 1.77
N THR A 129 -4.65 7.03 3.00
CA THR A 129 -5.61 7.49 4.02
C THR A 129 -5.90 8.99 3.95
N TRP A 130 -5.40 9.65 2.91
CA TRP A 130 -5.58 11.07 2.59
C TRP A 130 -4.98 12.05 3.61
N ASP A 131 -3.98 11.60 4.37
CA ASP A 131 -3.17 12.49 5.19
C ASP A 131 -2.16 13.23 4.33
N VAL A 132 -2.11 14.55 4.44
CA VAL A 132 -1.15 15.39 3.70
C VAL A 132 0.21 15.29 4.38
N VAL A 133 1.20 14.74 3.65
CA VAL A 133 2.54 14.48 4.16
C VAL A 133 3.58 15.44 3.59
N ALA A 134 3.30 16.10 2.45
CA ALA A 134 4.16 17.12 1.87
C ALA A 134 3.39 18.05 0.93
N TRP A 135 3.94 19.22 0.69
CA TRP A 135 3.37 20.25 -0.17
C TRP A 135 4.45 21.22 -0.67
N ASN A 136 4.15 21.98 -1.71
CA ASN A 136 5.00 23.06 -2.17
C ASN A 136 4.48 24.44 -1.71
N ARG A 137 5.28 25.48 -2.00
CA ARG A 137 4.91 26.87 -1.64
C ARG A 137 3.62 27.33 -2.32
N ALA A 138 3.39 26.96 -3.57
CA ALA A 138 2.18 27.34 -4.28
C ALA A 138 0.93 26.75 -3.59
N ALA A 139 1.00 25.52 -3.08
CA ALA A 139 -0.10 24.91 -2.31
C ALA A 139 -0.40 25.68 -1.01
N THR A 140 0.62 26.19 -0.33
CA THR A 140 0.43 27.02 0.87
C THR A 140 -0.37 28.30 0.57
N VAL A 141 -0.12 28.92 -0.59
CA VAL A 141 -0.80 30.17 -0.98
C VAL A 141 -2.21 29.91 -1.52
N VAL A 142 -2.38 28.89 -2.38
CA VAL A 142 -3.63 28.69 -3.13
C VAL A 142 -4.61 27.78 -2.39
N LEU A 143 -4.13 26.76 -1.66
CA LEU A 143 -4.97 25.78 -0.99
C LEU A 143 -5.07 26.07 0.50
N LYS A 144 -4.01 25.80 1.24
CA LYS A 144 -3.97 25.96 2.71
C LYS A 144 -2.54 25.93 3.21
N ASP A 145 -2.26 26.68 4.29
CA ASP A 145 -1.01 26.51 5.02
C ASP A 145 -1.07 25.24 5.90
N TYR A 146 -0.59 24.15 5.34
CA TYR A 146 -0.55 22.87 6.05
C TYR A 146 0.44 22.87 7.21
N ALA A 147 1.43 23.78 7.24
CA ALA A 147 2.37 23.87 8.36
C ALA A 147 1.68 24.34 9.65
N ALA A 148 0.65 25.18 9.53
CA ALA A 148 -0.14 25.67 10.65
C ALA A 148 -1.11 24.62 11.23
N ILE A 149 -1.29 23.47 10.57
CA ILE A 149 -2.21 22.41 11.00
C ILE A 149 -1.39 21.35 11.79
N PRO A 150 -1.82 20.90 12.96
CA PRO A 150 -1.19 19.75 13.65
C PRO A 150 -1.10 18.52 12.74
N ARG A 151 -0.02 17.76 12.82
CA ARG A 151 0.30 16.67 11.90
C ARG A 151 -0.82 15.61 11.81
N ASP A 152 -1.41 15.27 12.95
CA ASP A 152 -2.52 14.32 13.09
C ASP A 152 -3.86 14.86 12.54
N GLN A 153 -3.96 16.18 12.31
CA GLN A 153 -5.14 16.85 11.75
C GLN A 153 -5.01 17.18 10.25
N ARG A 154 -3.85 16.92 9.63
CA ARG A 154 -3.58 17.21 8.20
C ARG A 154 -4.23 16.21 7.27
N ASN A 155 -5.46 15.88 7.48
CA ASN A 155 -6.23 14.96 6.63
C ASN A 155 -7.22 15.73 5.77
N ILE A 156 -7.26 15.43 4.45
CA ILE A 156 -8.10 16.17 3.49
C ILE A 156 -9.59 16.04 3.85
N LEU A 157 -10.03 14.86 4.31
CA LEU A 157 -11.43 14.65 4.69
C LEU A 157 -11.80 15.46 5.93
N ARG A 158 -10.92 15.49 6.95
CA ARG A 158 -11.13 16.35 8.14
C ARG A 158 -11.25 17.82 7.75
N MET A 159 -10.44 18.28 6.80
CA MET A 159 -10.50 19.67 6.32
C MET A 159 -11.78 19.98 5.56
N ILE A 160 -12.33 19.03 4.80
CA ILE A 160 -13.54 19.23 4.00
C ILE A 160 -14.81 19.08 4.85
N PHE A 161 -14.88 18.06 5.69
CA PHE A 161 -16.09 17.71 6.43
C PHE A 161 -16.09 18.21 7.88
N GLY A 162 -14.92 18.51 8.45
CA GLY A 162 -14.80 19.04 9.81
C GLY A 162 -14.95 20.57 9.93
N ASP A 163 -14.89 21.34 8.83
CA ASP A 163 -15.06 22.78 8.84
C ASP A 163 -16.31 23.20 8.05
N PRO A 164 -17.41 23.60 8.73
CA PRO A 164 -18.64 24.04 8.05
C PRO A 164 -18.45 25.19 7.07
N ARG A 165 -17.41 26.02 7.25
CA ARG A 165 -17.11 27.15 6.37
C ARG A 165 -16.71 26.70 4.97
N VAL A 166 -16.07 25.54 4.86
CA VAL A 166 -15.70 24.94 3.56
C VAL A 166 -16.94 24.65 2.73
N ARG A 167 -18.00 24.16 3.36
CA ARG A 167 -19.29 23.92 2.69
C ARG A 167 -19.89 25.18 2.07
N VAL A 168 -19.87 26.29 2.80
CA VAL A 168 -20.44 27.56 2.36
C VAL A 168 -19.58 28.20 1.24
N ALA A 169 -18.26 28.00 1.29
CA ALA A 169 -17.32 28.57 0.33
C ALA A 169 -17.30 27.87 -1.04
N GLN A 170 -17.81 26.64 -1.13
CA GLN A 170 -17.78 25.83 -2.37
C GLN A 170 -19.10 25.93 -3.12
N TYR A 171 -19.04 26.40 -4.39
CA TYR A 171 -20.22 26.55 -5.24
C TYR A 171 -21.01 25.27 -5.48
N ASP A 172 -20.30 24.13 -5.63
CA ASP A 172 -20.91 22.82 -5.86
C ASP A 172 -20.32 21.81 -4.85
N TRP A 173 -20.57 22.10 -3.57
CA TRP A 173 -20.00 21.32 -2.49
C TRP A 173 -20.45 19.85 -2.51
N GLU A 174 -21.73 19.60 -2.86
CA GLU A 174 -22.31 18.27 -2.86
C GLU A 174 -21.61 17.33 -3.88
N SER A 175 -21.45 17.81 -5.12
CA SER A 175 -20.73 17.04 -6.14
C SER A 175 -19.26 16.82 -5.78
N MET A 176 -18.60 17.83 -5.21
CA MET A 176 -17.23 17.72 -4.73
C MET A 176 -17.12 16.73 -3.57
N ALA A 177 -18.02 16.79 -2.60
CA ALA A 177 -18.06 15.90 -1.45
C ALA A 177 -18.28 14.43 -1.87
N ARG A 178 -19.23 14.18 -2.77
CA ARG A 178 -19.49 12.86 -3.35
C ARG A 178 -18.25 12.29 -4.06
N TYR A 179 -17.62 13.10 -4.91
CA TYR A 179 -16.38 12.71 -5.60
C TYR A 179 -15.27 12.37 -4.60
N VAL A 180 -15.05 13.21 -3.60
CA VAL A 180 -14.00 13.04 -2.59
C VAL A 180 -14.20 11.76 -1.78
N VAL A 181 -15.43 11.48 -1.34
CA VAL A 181 -15.74 10.25 -0.58
C VAL A 181 -15.54 9.01 -1.46
N GLY A 182 -16.00 9.04 -2.71
CA GLY A 182 -15.81 7.95 -3.66
C GLY A 182 -14.33 7.67 -3.97
N ALA A 183 -13.56 8.73 -4.23
CA ALA A 183 -12.12 8.64 -4.50
C ALA A 183 -11.35 8.11 -3.27
N PHE A 184 -11.66 8.60 -2.08
CA PHE A 184 -11.06 8.11 -0.83
C PHE A 184 -11.33 6.63 -0.61
N ARG A 185 -12.56 6.18 -0.77
CA ARG A 185 -12.94 4.76 -0.64
C ARG A 185 -12.16 3.88 -1.61
N ALA A 186 -12.06 4.32 -2.87
CA ALA A 186 -11.31 3.60 -3.90
C ALA A 186 -9.79 3.54 -3.60
N ASP A 187 -9.21 4.63 -3.12
CA ASP A 187 -7.80 4.70 -2.77
C ASP A 187 -7.48 3.82 -1.55
N ALA A 188 -8.31 3.88 -0.50
CA ALA A 188 -8.15 3.05 0.69
C ALA A 188 -8.27 1.56 0.36
N ALA A 189 -9.23 1.17 -0.49
CA ALA A 189 -9.40 -0.20 -0.93
C ALA A 189 -8.20 -0.70 -1.76
N ARG A 190 -7.75 0.10 -2.75
CA ARG A 190 -6.57 -0.25 -3.58
C ARG A 190 -5.28 -0.40 -2.78
N ALA A 191 -5.12 0.43 -1.76
CA ALA A 191 -3.95 0.37 -0.89
C ALA A 191 -4.05 -0.69 0.21
N GLY A 192 -5.17 -1.42 0.33
CA GLY A 192 -5.41 -2.34 1.45
C GLY A 192 -5.50 -1.63 2.81
N ALA A 193 -5.89 -0.35 2.82
CA ALA A 193 -5.94 0.50 4.00
C ALA A 193 -7.33 0.54 4.67
N THR A 194 -8.26 -0.31 4.24
CA THR A 194 -9.66 -0.28 4.70
C THR A 194 -9.79 -0.42 6.22
N SER A 195 -8.93 -1.22 6.86
CA SER A 195 -8.93 -1.36 8.31
C SER A 195 -8.32 -0.15 9.05
N GLN A 196 -7.40 0.59 8.41
CA GLN A 196 -6.72 1.74 9.00
C GLN A 196 -7.56 3.03 8.94
N VAL A 197 -8.55 3.07 8.06
CA VAL A 197 -9.43 4.25 7.93
C VAL A 197 -10.66 4.19 8.83
N GLY A 198 -10.89 3.08 9.54
CA GLY A 198 -12.07 2.88 10.39
C GLY A 198 -12.27 4.01 11.39
N ASP A 199 -11.26 4.33 12.20
CA ASP A 199 -11.32 5.38 13.21
C ASP A 199 -11.63 6.76 12.60
N LEU A 200 -11.03 7.08 11.44
CA LEU A 200 -11.29 8.31 10.70
C LEU A 200 -12.74 8.37 10.19
N VAL A 201 -13.24 7.27 9.64
CA VAL A 201 -14.62 7.17 9.16
C VAL A 201 -15.60 7.34 10.31
N ASP A 202 -15.37 6.67 11.43
CA ASP A 202 -16.23 6.79 12.62
C ASP A 202 -16.23 8.21 13.21
N GLU A 203 -15.06 8.87 13.19
CA GLU A 203 -14.94 10.28 13.58
C GLU A 203 -15.76 11.17 12.65
N LEU A 204 -15.59 11.04 11.33
CA LEU A 204 -16.27 11.87 10.34
C LEU A 204 -17.78 11.64 10.29
N CYS A 205 -18.24 10.41 10.47
CA CYS A 205 -19.67 10.11 10.59
C CYS A 205 -20.30 10.79 11.82
N ARG A 206 -19.54 10.95 12.91
CA ARG A 206 -20.05 11.65 14.11
C ARG A 206 -20.13 13.17 13.96
N VAL A 207 -19.23 13.77 13.17
CA VAL A 207 -19.13 15.24 13.04
C VAL A 207 -19.81 15.79 11.80
N SER A 208 -20.09 14.97 10.78
CA SER A 208 -20.71 15.39 9.52
C SER A 208 -21.78 14.40 9.07
N PRO A 209 -23.07 14.76 9.23
CA PRO A 209 -24.19 13.98 8.69
C PRO A 209 -24.10 13.77 7.18
N GLU A 210 -23.54 14.74 6.45
CA GLU A 210 -23.34 14.65 5.02
C GLU A 210 -22.29 13.59 4.66
N PHE A 211 -21.18 13.53 5.41
CA PHE A 211 -20.19 12.47 5.22
C PHE A 211 -20.80 11.10 5.52
N GLU A 212 -21.55 10.98 6.61
CA GLU A 212 -22.22 9.73 6.98
C GLU A 212 -23.17 9.25 5.88
N ALA A 213 -23.99 10.15 5.33
CA ALA A 213 -24.91 9.83 4.23
C ALA A 213 -24.16 9.36 2.99
N LEU A 214 -23.11 10.09 2.57
CA LEU A 214 -22.27 9.72 1.41
C LEU A 214 -21.48 8.44 1.64
N TRP A 215 -21.04 8.18 2.89
CA TRP A 215 -20.31 6.97 3.21
C TRP A 215 -21.18 5.72 3.21
N ARG A 216 -22.46 5.84 3.61
CA ARG A 216 -23.45 4.75 3.55
C ARG A 216 -24.00 4.51 2.15
N ASP A 217 -24.02 5.55 1.33
CA ASP A 217 -24.40 5.44 -0.08
C ASP A 217 -23.24 4.81 -0.85
N HIS A 218 -23.37 3.50 -1.17
CA HIS A 218 -22.35 2.75 -1.90
C HIS A 218 -22.27 3.10 -3.38
N ASP A 219 -22.86 4.20 -3.83
CA ASP A 219 -22.84 4.62 -5.21
C ASP A 219 -21.42 5.03 -5.64
N LEU A 220 -20.76 4.15 -6.41
CA LEU A 220 -19.51 4.40 -7.10
C LEU A 220 -19.81 5.04 -8.46
N SER A 221 -20.44 6.21 -8.47
CA SER A 221 -20.59 6.95 -9.71
C SER A 221 -19.21 7.33 -10.23
N SER A 222 -18.80 6.66 -11.30
CA SER A 222 -17.63 7.03 -12.08
C SER A 222 -17.91 8.38 -12.74
N HIS A 223 -17.42 9.46 -12.15
CA HIS A 223 -17.46 10.76 -12.81
C HIS A 223 -16.30 10.87 -13.77
N GLY A 224 -16.66 11.04 -15.03
CA GLY A 224 -15.75 11.55 -16.04
C GLY A 224 -15.11 12.87 -15.58
N GLU A 225 -13.92 13.11 -16.08
CA GLU A 225 -13.04 14.25 -15.85
C GLU A 225 -13.72 15.55 -15.42
N HIS A 226 -13.72 15.84 -14.13
CA HIS A 226 -13.96 17.18 -13.63
C HIS A 226 -12.67 17.71 -13.00
N VAL A 227 -11.83 18.31 -13.83
CA VAL A 227 -10.78 19.21 -13.36
C VAL A 227 -11.48 20.46 -12.82
N LYS A 228 -11.72 20.53 -11.51
CA LYS A 228 -12.15 21.77 -10.87
C LYS A 228 -10.92 22.49 -10.34
N ILE A 229 -10.48 23.44 -11.14
CA ILE A 229 -9.60 24.51 -10.68
C ILE A 229 -10.50 25.43 -9.84
N GLY A 230 -10.27 25.47 -8.53
CA GLY A 230 -10.92 26.44 -7.67
C GLY A 230 -10.64 27.85 -8.18
N ARG A 231 -11.67 28.68 -8.42
CA ARG A 231 -11.50 30.09 -8.70
C ARG A 231 -10.94 30.75 -7.45
N ALA A 232 -9.72 31.25 -7.55
CA ALA A 232 -9.25 32.26 -6.62
C ALA A 232 -10.12 33.50 -6.83
N HIS A 233 -10.89 33.90 -5.84
CA HIS A 233 -11.45 35.25 -5.80
C HIS A 233 -10.31 36.20 -5.40
N VAL A 234 -9.97 37.09 -6.32
CA VAL A 234 -9.17 38.29 -6.08
C VAL A 234 -10.06 39.28 -5.32
#